data_025e23db82876a5b169bc5438be0c068
#
_entry.id   025e23db82876a5b169bc5438be0c068
#
_cell.length_a   1.000
_cell.length_b   1.000
_cell.length_c   1.000
_cell.angle_alpha   90.00
_cell.angle_beta   90.00
_cell.angle_gamma   90.00
#
_symmetry.space_group_name_H-M   'P 1'
#
loop_
_entity.id
_entity.type
_entity.pdbx_description
1 polymer ?
#
loop_
_entity_poly.entity_id
_entity_poly.type
_entity_poly.pdbx_seq_one_letter_code
_entity_poly.pdbx_strand_id
1 'polypeptide(L)'
;MASASEQMPLQTRGIFRNLPTFSSDLKDLTAIVTGANGISGFHTMRVLLESPQRWKKVWGASRRPPPEEMMALLSDEQRARVEHVALDFLSKPEEIASKLEAKGVTGDYVFFYSYAQPRPKPGQGAWSNAQELADTNTALLKNFLGALDIASITPKRFLLQTGAKNYGTHLGPARTPYVESDPPVTLEPNFYYPQQNCLWKYCDEHSIGWNIICPAWIIGAVNNAAMNALHPLAVYAAVQAHKGEKLDYPGDFNAWMGVTEHSSAMLTGYLSEWAVLEEKCANHKFNASDTCPLPNNRLWPELARWYGCDGYGGPELDESKLNVIDPGDVPTPLGYGPPRKLRYSWTLTQWAQDPTNAKAWKEIMEKHKLLTHDPFSDIEAHFTFGDFAAWGPAFALSMNKARYFGWTGHVDTLESLHLAYTELSKIGMLPPPVAAANPLI
;
A
#
# COMPACT_ATOMS: atom_id res chain seq x y z
N MET A 1 -24.93 -24.16 -24.73
CA MET A 1 -24.35 -24.80 -23.54
C MET A 1 -22.97 -24.22 -23.38
N ALA A 2 -22.74 -23.36 -22.38
CA ALA A 2 -21.39 -22.86 -22.10
C ALA A 2 -20.56 -24.05 -21.60
N SER A 3 -19.42 -24.32 -22.21
CA SER A 3 -18.47 -25.31 -21.70
C SER A 3 -18.15 -24.95 -20.26
N ALA A 4 -18.28 -25.90 -19.33
CA ALA A 4 -17.75 -25.73 -17.99
C ALA A 4 -16.26 -25.41 -18.15
N SER A 5 -15.87 -24.16 -17.91
CA SER A 5 -14.46 -23.80 -17.84
C SER A 5 -13.86 -24.67 -16.74
N GLU A 6 -12.89 -25.50 -17.07
CA GLU A 6 -12.13 -26.26 -16.09
C GLU A 6 -11.62 -25.27 -15.03
N GLN A 7 -12.12 -25.42 -13.79
CA GLN A 7 -11.72 -24.55 -12.71
C GLN A 7 -10.27 -24.89 -12.36
N MET A 8 -9.35 -23.96 -12.68
CA MET A 8 -7.95 -24.13 -12.36
C MET A 8 -7.78 -24.36 -10.85
N PRO A 9 -6.87 -25.25 -10.43
CA PRO A 9 -6.66 -25.53 -9.01
C PRO A 9 -6.21 -24.27 -8.27
N LEU A 10 -6.61 -24.15 -7.00
CA LEU A 10 -6.15 -23.08 -6.13
C LEU A 10 -4.85 -23.49 -5.44
N GLN A 11 -4.03 -22.51 -5.07
CA GLN A 11 -2.78 -22.72 -4.35
C GLN A 11 -2.69 -21.84 -3.10
N THR A 12 -1.79 -22.23 -2.20
CA THR A 12 -1.43 -21.46 -1.00
C THR A 12 0.05 -21.11 -1.06
N ARG A 13 0.38 -19.85 -0.77
CA ARG A 13 1.74 -19.32 -0.71
C ARG A 13 1.98 -18.68 0.67
N GLY A 14 2.61 -19.44 1.58
CA GLY A 14 2.77 -19.00 2.96
C GLY A 14 1.42 -18.75 3.63
N ILE A 15 1.18 -17.52 4.07
CA ILE A 15 -0.09 -17.09 4.70
C ILE A 15 -1.18 -16.71 3.69
N PHE A 16 -0.87 -16.62 2.39
CA PHE A 16 -1.79 -16.23 1.33
C PHE A 16 -2.51 -17.46 0.77
N ARG A 17 -3.82 -17.52 0.94
CA ARG A 17 -4.65 -18.70 0.69
C ARG A 17 -5.54 -18.51 -0.53
N ASN A 18 -5.92 -19.63 -1.14
CA ASN A 18 -6.85 -19.70 -2.28
C ASN A 18 -6.44 -18.83 -3.48
N LEU A 19 -5.14 -18.71 -3.73
CA LEU A 19 -4.61 -17.99 -4.87
C LEU A 19 -4.90 -18.77 -6.16
N PRO A 20 -5.20 -18.09 -7.28
CA PRO A 20 -5.38 -18.76 -8.56
C PRO A 20 -4.06 -19.37 -9.06
N THR A 21 -4.17 -20.44 -9.82
CA THR A 21 -3.10 -20.94 -10.67
C THR A 21 -3.38 -20.54 -12.11
N PHE A 22 -2.40 -20.69 -12.99
CA PHE A 22 -2.47 -20.25 -14.38
C PHE A 22 -2.02 -21.36 -15.32
N SER A 23 -2.48 -21.31 -16.58
CA SER A 23 -2.04 -22.25 -17.61
C SER A 23 -0.53 -22.23 -17.79
N SER A 24 0.06 -23.39 -18.05
CA SER A 24 1.48 -23.54 -18.38
C SER A 24 1.88 -22.85 -19.71
N ASP A 25 0.91 -22.47 -20.53
CA ASP A 25 1.14 -21.71 -21.76
C ASP A 25 1.55 -20.26 -21.49
N LEU A 26 1.22 -19.73 -20.31
CA LEU A 26 1.68 -18.42 -19.84
C LEU A 26 3.12 -18.55 -19.32
N LYS A 27 4.07 -18.42 -20.22
CA LYS A 27 5.51 -18.59 -19.97
C LYS A 27 6.35 -17.51 -20.65
N ASP A 28 7.60 -17.40 -20.20
CA ASP A 28 8.63 -16.52 -20.76
C ASP A 28 8.24 -15.04 -20.83
N LEU A 29 7.31 -14.60 -19.97
CA LEU A 29 6.80 -13.25 -19.92
C LEU A 29 7.83 -12.27 -19.31
N THR A 30 7.73 -11.00 -19.72
CA THR A 30 8.50 -9.90 -19.19
C THR A 30 7.57 -8.86 -18.57
N ALA A 31 7.99 -8.28 -17.42
CA ALA A 31 7.24 -7.24 -16.72
C ALA A 31 8.08 -5.99 -16.51
N ILE A 32 7.45 -4.83 -16.62
CA ILE A 32 7.99 -3.54 -16.15
C ILE A 32 7.19 -3.15 -14.90
N VAL A 33 7.87 -3.06 -13.75
CA VAL A 33 7.26 -2.66 -12.47
C VAL A 33 7.84 -1.32 -12.06
N THR A 34 7.03 -0.26 -12.10
CA THR A 34 7.47 1.06 -11.67
C THR A 34 7.30 1.23 -10.16
N GLY A 35 8.01 2.18 -9.56
CA GLY A 35 8.02 2.31 -8.11
C GLY A 35 8.64 1.09 -7.40
N ALA A 36 9.66 0.50 -8.01
CA ALA A 36 10.28 -0.77 -7.62
C ALA A 36 10.81 -0.83 -6.18
N ASN A 37 11.08 0.29 -5.55
CA ASN A 37 11.51 0.41 -4.15
C ASN A 37 10.41 0.88 -3.20
N GLY A 38 9.17 1.02 -3.68
CA GLY A 38 7.98 1.28 -2.86
C GLY A 38 7.26 0.01 -2.44
N ILE A 39 6.33 0.13 -1.47
CA ILE A 39 5.60 -1.02 -0.90
C ILE A 39 4.95 -1.88 -1.98
N SER A 40 4.13 -1.29 -2.85
CA SER A 40 3.40 -2.04 -3.88
C SER A 40 4.34 -2.60 -4.96
N GLY A 41 5.24 -1.76 -5.50
CA GLY A 41 6.13 -2.19 -6.58
C GLY A 41 7.07 -3.31 -6.17
N PHE A 42 7.71 -3.19 -5.01
CA PHE A 42 8.63 -4.21 -4.51
C PHE A 42 7.93 -5.56 -4.26
N HIS A 43 6.76 -5.53 -3.60
CA HIS A 43 6.03 -6.77 -3.30
C HIS A 43 5.41 -7.38 -4.56
N THR A 44 4.97 -6.58 -5.54
CA THR A 44 4.57 -7.11 -6.85
C THR A 44 5.74 -7.79 -7.56
N MET A 45 6.94 -7.19 -7.57
CA MET A 45 8.12 -7.87 -8.12
C MET A 45 8.37 -9.21 -7.42
N ARG A 46 8.27 -9.28 -6.08
CA ARG A 46 8.42 -10.54 -5.33
C ARG A 46 7.42 -11.60 -5.81
N VAL A 47 6.15 -11.23 -5.95
CA VAL A 47 5.10 -12.13 -6.45
C VAL A 47 5.42 -12.68 -7.83
N LEU A 48 5.77 -11.81 -8.78
CA LEU A 48 6.10 -12.23 -10.13
C LEU A 48 7.30 -13.18 -10.14
N LEU A 49 8.30 -12.89 -9.31
CA LEU A 49 9.52 -13.70 -9.20
C LEU A 49 9.30 -15.08 -8.54
N GLU A 50 8.16 -15.36 -7.91
CA GLU A 50 7.82 -16.70 -7.41
C GLU A 50 7.50 -17.71 -8.51
N SER A 51 7.29 -17.26 -9.76
CA SER A 51 6.92 -18.13 -10.89
C SER A 51 7.96 -18.02 -12.01
N PRO A 52 9.12 -18.72 -11.91
CA PRO A 52 10.23 -18.59 -12.87
C PRO A 52 9.88 -19.02 -14.30
N GLN A 53 8.97 -19.97 -14.46
CA GLN A 53 8.53 -20.40 -15.80
C GLN A 53 7.63 -19.36 -16.48
N ARG A 54 6.85 -18.61 -15.67
CA ARG A 54 5.93 -17.59 -16.17
C ARG A 54 6.67 -16.29 -16.42
N TRP A 55 7.41 -15.79 -15.44
CA TRP A 55 8.10 -14.52 -15.52
C TRP A 55 9.60 -14.73 -15.71
N LYS A 56 10.03 -14.67 -16.95
CA LYS A 56 11.44 -14.81 -17.31
C LYS A 56 12.27 -13.65 -16.79
N LYS A 57 11.71 -12.43 -16.82
CA LYS A 57 12.41 -11.21 -16.40
C LYS A 57 11.45 -10.17 -15.86
N VAL A 58 11.88 -9.48 -14.80
CA VAL A 58 11.18 -8.34 -14.20
C VAL A 58 12.10 -7.12 -14.20
N TRP A 59 11.68 -6.06 -14.88
CA TRP A 59 12.35 -4.77 -14.85
C TRP A 59 11.81 -3.93 -13.71
N GLY A 60 12.63 -3.67 -12.69
CA GLY A 60 12.30 -2.74 -11.61
C GLY A 60 12.66 -1.31 -12.01
N ALA A 61 11.67 -0.45 -12.21
CA ALA A 61 11.86 0.94 -12.63
C ALA A 61 11.61 1.92 -11.49
N SER A 62 12.64 2.68 -11.11
CA SER A 62 12.59 3.70 -10.07
C SER A 62 13.84 4.58 -10.13
N ARG A 63 13.84 5.73 -9.45
CA ARG A 63 15.00 6.64 -9.44
C ARG A 63 16.27 6.00 -8.88
N ARG A 64 16.14 5.12 -7.89
CA ARG A 64 17.23 4.37 -7.25
C ARG A 64 16.82 2.91 -7.15
N PRO A 65 17.75 1.94 -7.22
CA PRO A 65 17.42 0.53 -7.03
C PRO A 65 16.85 0.29 -5.63
N PRO A 66 16.07 -0.78 -5.44
CA PRO A 66 15.74 -1.27 -4.11
C PRO A 66 17.04 -1.50 -3.33
N PRO A 67 17.10 -1.07 -2.05
CA PRO A 67 18.27 -1.28 -1.22
C PRO A 67 18.60 -2.77 -1.03
N GLU A 68 19.86 -3.06 -0.73
CA GLU A 68 20.35 -4.44 -0.62
C GLU A 68 19.63 -5.22 0.50
N GLU A 69 19.30 -4.58 1.60
CA GLU A 69 18.51 -5.18 2.69
C GLU A 69 17.11 -5.60 2.24
N MET A 70 16.47 -4.84 1.35
CA MET A 70 15.21 -5.26 0.73
C MET A 70 15.43 -6.40 -0.26
N MET A 71 16.47 -6.32 -1.08
CA MET A 71 16.83 -7.37 -2.03
C MET A 71 17.20 -8.69 -1.31
N ALA A 72 17.65 -8.64 -0.06
CA ALA A 72 17.90 -9.82 0.78
C ALA A 72 16.62 -10.63 1.12
N LEU A 73 15.42 -10.07 0.90
CA LEU A 73 14.17 -10.82 0.98
C LEU A 73 13.90 -11.71 -0.24
N LEU A 74 14.70 -11.60 -1.29
CA LEU A 74 14.65 -12.43 -2.51
C LEU A 74 15.71 -13.53 -2.45
N SER A 75 15.40 -14.72 -2.98
CA SER A 75 16.41 -15.75 -3.23
C SER A 75 17.37 -15.35 -4.36
N ASP A 76 18.52 -16.00 -4.46
CA ASP A 76 19.50 -15.75 -5.52
C ASP A 76 18.89 -16.00 -6.92
N GLU A 77 18.05 -17.02 -7.07
CA GLU A 77 17.32 -17.30 -8.30
C GLU A 77 16.34 -16.15 -8.67
N GLN A 78 15.65 -15.61 -7.69
CA GLN A 78 14.75 -14.46 -7.88
C GLN A 78 15.53 -13.20 -8.26
N ARG A 79 16.66 -12.93 -7.57
CA ARG A 79 17.54 -11.79 -7.86
C ARG A 79 18.12 -11.85 -9.28
N ALA A 80 18.48 -13.03 -9.78
CA ALA A 80 19.02 -13.23 -11.12
C ALA A 80 18.02 -12.85 -12.23
N ARG A 81 16.72 -12.79 -11.94
CA ARG A 81 15.66 -12.46 -12.91
C ARG A 81 15.15 -11.04 -12.80
N VAL A 82 15.68 -10.23 -11.89
CA VAL A 82 15.33 -8.82 -11.76
C VAL A 82 16.49 -7.93 -12.21
N GLU A 83 16.20 -6.95 -13.02
CA GLU A 83 17.13 -5.87 -13.34
C GLU A 83 16.51 -4.51 -13.03
N HIS A 84 17.32 -3.60 -12.55
CA HIS A 84 16.90 -2.23 -12.27
C HIS A 84 17.20 -1.31 -13.44
N VAL A 85 16.23 -0.45 -13.78
CA VAL A 85 16.42 0.69 -14.68
C VAL A 85 16.15 1.99 -13.91
N ALA A 86 17.15 2.87 -13.89
CA ALA A 86 17.08 4.14 -13.15
C ALA A 86 16.29 5.19 -13.94
N LEU A 87 15.02 5.38 -13.59
CA LEU A 87 14.11 6.32 -14.25
C LEU A 87 13.59 7.38 -13.27
N ASP A 88 13.65 8.63 -13.70
CA ASP A 88 12.86 9.70 -13.12
C ASP A 88 11.68 9.99 -14.05
N PHE A 89 10.48 9.64 -13.63
CA PHE A 89 9.28 9.81 -14.44
C PHE A 89 8.83 11.28 -14.56
N LEU A 90 9.48 12.21 -13.87
CA LEU A 90 9.32 13.64 -14.11
C LEU A 90 10.25 14.18 -15.21
N SER A 91 11.23 13.38 -15.67
CA SER A 91 12.00 13.70 -16.87
C SER A 91 11.14 13.69 -18.12
N LYS A 92 11.67 14.28 -19.20
CA LYS A 92 11.00 14.25 -20.50
C LYS A 92 10.86 12.82 -21.05
N PRO A 93 9.80 12.52 -21.80
CA PRO A 93 9.60 11.20 -22.39
C PRO A 93 10.82 10.67 -23.18
N GLU A 94 11.51 11.54 -23.92
CA GLU A 94 12.69 11.20 -24.73
C GLU A 94 13.87 10.72 -23.85
N GLU A 95 14.06 11.33 -22.68
CA GLU A 95 15.10 10.93 -21.73
C GLU A 95 14.80 9.58 -21.08
N ILE A 96 13.52 9.35 -20.75
CA ILE A 96 13.06 8.06 -20.19
C ILE A 96 13.22 6.97 -21.24
N ALA A 97 12.77 7.22 -22.48
CA ALA A 97 12.87 6.29 -23.59
C ALA A 97 14.32 5.90 -23.89
N SER A 98 15.22 6.88 -23.97
CA SER A 98 16.66 6.62 -24.19
C SER A 98 17.26 5.68 -23.13
N LYS A 99 16.84 5.80 -21.86
CA LYS A 99 17.29 4.89 -20.79
C LYS A 99 16.68 3.49 -20.91
N LEU A 100 15.41 3.38 -21.35
CA LEU A 100 14.76 2.10 -21.60
C LEU A 100 15.47 1.37 -22.75
N GLU A 101 15.73 2.06 -23.86
CA GLU A 101 16.45 1.54 -25.04
C GLU A 101 17.88 1.12 -24.71
N ALA A 102 18.65 1.98 -24.01
CA ALA A 102 20.02 1.70 -23.62
C ALA A 102 20.16 0.44 -22.74
N LYS A 103 19.12 0.08 -21.99
CA LYS A 103 19.05 -1.13 -21.16
C LYS A 103 18.41 -2.32 -21.90
N GLY A 104 17.87 -2.11 -23.09
CA GLY A 104 17.13 -3.15 -23.82
C GLY A 104 15.87 -3.59 -23.09
N VAL A 105 15.16 -2.66 -22.44
CA VAL A 105 13.94 -2.95 -21.69
C VAL A 105 12.85 -3.42 -22.64
N THR A 106 12.23 -4.55 -22.32
CA THR A 106 11.04 -5.06 -22.96
C THR A 106 9.97 -5.35 -21.90
N GLY A 107 8.70 -5.30 -22.26
CA GLY A 107 7.63 -5.57 -21.31
C GLY A 107 6.36 -6.06 -21.99
N ASP A 108 5.97 -7.31 -21.70
CA ASP A 108 4.65 -7.83 -22.06
C ASP A 108 3.56 -7.21 -21.19
N TYR A 109 3.91 -6.86 -19.95
CA TYR A 109 3.00 -6.29 -18.95
C TYR A 109 3.66 -5.15 -18.20
N VAL A 110 2.90 -4.09 -17.95
CA VAL A 110 3.33 -2.95 -17.15
C VAL A 110 2.50 -2.86 -15.89
N PHE A 111 3.19 -2.69 -14.75
CA PHE A 111 2.60 -2.46 -13.43
C PHE A 111 3.07 -1.09 -12.93
N PHE A 112 2.15 -0.11 -12.91
CA PHE A 112 2.49 1.26 -12.57
C PHE A 112 2.11 1.60 -11.13
N TYR A 113 3.13 1.70 -10.27
CA TYR A 113 3.02 2.03 -8.84
C TYR A 113 3.75 3.32 -8.46
N SER A 114 4.32 4.03 -9.43
CA SER A 114 5.08 5.25 -9.14
C SER A 114 4.21 6.36 -8.59
N TYR A 115 4.67 6.95 -7.50
CA TYR A 115 4.04 8.05 -6.80
C TYR A 115 5.12 9.05 -6.36
N ALA A 116 4.82 10.34 -6.44
CA ALA A 116 5.62 11.39 -5.87
C ALA A 116 4.78 12.23 -4.89
N GLN A 117 5.32 12.43 -3.69
CA GLN A 117 4.77 13.36 -2.72
C GLN A 117 5.55 14.68 -2.82
N PRO A 118 4.95 15.76 -3.35
CA PRO A 118 5.53 17.09 -3.27
C PRO A 118 5.78 17.48 -1.81
N ARG A 119 6.85 18.19 -1.56
CA ARG A 119 7.14 18.65 -0.19
C ARG A 119 6.05 19.63 0.25
N PRO A 120 5.39 19.40 1.41
CA PRO A 120 4.43 20.35 1.93
C PRO A 120 5.13 21.67 2.26
N LYS A 121 4.40 22.78 2.17
CA LYS A 121 4.90 24.08 2.62
C LYS A 121 5.10 24.04 4.15
N PRO A 122 6.03 24.83 4.69
CA PRO A 122 6.25 24.91 6.13
C PRO A 122 4.93 25.11 6.89
N GLY A 123 4.68 24.27 7.91
CA GLY A 123 3.46 24.30 8.72
C GLY A 123 2.20 23.70 8.07
N GLN A 124 2.35 23.07 6.91
CA GLN A 124 1.24 22.36 6.23
C GLN A 124 1.49 20.85 6.22
N GLY A 125 0.44 20.04 6.40
CA GLY A 125 0.52 18.59 6.34
C GLY A 125 0.76 18.04 4.93
N ALA A 126 1.16 16.78 4.84
CA ALA A 126 1.15 16.02 3.60
C ALA A 126 -0.24 16.13 2.95
N TRP A 127 -0.31 16.29 1.63
CA TRP A 127 -1.54 16.48 0.85
C TRP A 127 -2.20 17.88 0.93
N SER A 128 -1.63 18.84 1.63
CA SER A 128 -2.18 20.19 1.72
C SER A 128 -2.25 20.94 0.39
N ASN A 129 -1.48 20.51 -0.63
CA ASN A 129 -1.54 21.05 -1.99
C ASN A 129 -2.06 19.98 -2.95
N ALA A 130 -3.39 19.77 -2.95
CA ALA A 130 -4.05 18.75 -3.76
C ALA A 130 -3.83 18.96 -5.28
N GLN A 131 -3.77 20.24 -5.75
CA GLN A 131 -3.53 20.52 -7.16
C GLN A 131 -2.11 20.15 -7.60
N GLU A 132 -1.08 20.57 -6.86
CA GLU A 132 0.31 20.20 -7.17
C GLU A 132 0.54 18.69 -7.13
N LEU A 133 -0.11 18.02 -6.16
CA LEU A 133 -0.09 16.56 -6.06
C LEU A 133 -0.74 15.92 -7.31
N ALA A 134 -1.87 16.47 -7.77
CA ALA A 134 -2.57 15.98 -8.96
C ALA A 134 -1.73 16.18 -10.23
N ASP A 135 -1.16 17.36 -10.41
CA ASP A 135 -0.34 17.70 -11.57
C ASP A 135 0.93 16.84 -11.62
N THR A 136 1.64 16.73 -10.50
CA THR A 136 2.89 15.95 -10.40
C THR A 136 2.64 14.49 -10.73
N ASN A 137 1.66 13.86 -10.10
CA ASN A 137 1.42 12.42 -10.30
C ASN A 137 0.79 12.10 -11.66
N THR A 138 0.03 13.02 -12.24
CA THR A 138 -0.45 12.89 -13.62
C THR A 138 0.72 12.96 -14.61
N ALA A 139 1.68 13.87 -14.38
CA ALA A 139 2.88 13.99 -15.21
C ALA A 139 3.74 12.72 -15.18
N LEU A 140 3.89 12.07 -14.01
CA LEU A 140 4.64 10.80 -13.91
C LEU A 140 4.13 9.75 -14.90
N LEU A 141 2.80 9.53 -14.93
CA LEU A 141 2.19 8.54 -15.83
C LEU A 141 2.29 9.00 -17.29
N LYS A 142 1.93 10.25 -17.57
CA LYS A 142 1.94 10.80 -18.93
C LYS A 142 3.31 10.73 -19.60
N ASN A 143 4.37 11.08 -18.86
CA ASN A 143 5.73 11.04 -19.37
C ASN A 143 6.17 9.60 -19.63
N PHE A 144 5.80 8.65 -18.76
CA PHE A 144 6.12 7.25 -18.96
C PHE A 144 5.38 6.63 -20.16
N LEU A 145 4.08 6.93 -20.32
CA LEU A 145 3.32 6.49 -21.51
C LEU A 145 3.96 7.01 -22.81
N GLY A 146 4.31 8.29 -22.87
CA GLY A 146 5.03 8.86 -24.03
C GLY A 146 6.42 8.23 -24.25
N ALA A 147 7.10 7.83 -23.19
CA ALA A 147 8.39 7.13 -23.31
C ALA A 147 8.24 5.71 -23.84
N LEU A 148 7.16 5.00 -23.50
CA LEU A 148 6.87 3.67 -24.08
C LEU A 148 6.64 3.77 -25.58
N ASP A 149 5.96 4.82 -26.06
CA ASP A 149 5.76 5.06 -27.49
C ASP A 149 7.08 5.29 -28.23
N ILE A 150 7.92 6.18 -27.70
CA ILE A 150 9.22 6.49 -28.31
C ILE A 150 10.12 5.25 -28.32
N ALA A 151 10.15 4.47 -27.27
CA ALA A 151 10.92 3.23 -27.15
C ALA A 151 10.28 2.04 -27.85
N SER A 152 9.14 2.22 -28.54
CA SER A 152 8.39 1.17 -29.23
C SER A 152 8.06 -0.05 -28.33
N ILE A 153 7.74 0.20 -27.05
CA ILE A 153 7.33 -0.82 -26.09
C ILE A 153 5.80 -0.82 -26.01
N THR A 154 5.17 -1.84 -26.58
CA THR A 154 3.71 -2.02 -26.57
C THR A 154 3.33 -3.21 -25.69
N PRO A 155 2.94 -3.01 -24.42
CA PRO A 155 2.55 -4.10 -23.55
C PRO A 155 1.18 -4.68 -23.95
N LYS A 156 0.94 -5.94 -23.63
CA LYS A 156 -0.38 -6.59 -23.78
C LYS A 156 -1.41 -6.00 -22.79
N ARG A 157 -0.95 -5.61 -21.60
CA ARG A 157 -1.79 -5.05 -20.55
C ARG A 157 -0.99 -4.03 -19.73
N PHE A 158 -1.65 -2.92 -19.36
CA PHE A 158 -1.12 -1.91 -18.47
C PHE A 158 -1.96 -1.85 -17.19
N LEU A 159 -1.36 -2.08 -16.04
CA LEU A 159 -2.00 -1.95 -14.73
C LEU A 159 -1.57 -0.66 -14.04
N LEU A 160 -2.56 0.13 -13.57
CA LEU A 160 -2.37 1.32 -12.74
C LEU A 160 -2.89 1.04 -11.33
N GLN A 161 -2.08 1.29 -10.30
CA GLN A 161 -2.59 1.33 -8.94
C GLN A 161 -3.06 2.73 -8.57
N THR A 162 -4.26 2.80 -8.01
CA THR A 162 -4.83 3.98 -7.36
C THR A 162 -4.98 3.71 -5.85
N GLY A 163 -6.14 3.91 -5.25
CA GLY A 163 -6.40 3.58 -3.85
C GLY A 163 -7.74 4.11 -3.34
N ALA A 164 -8.03 3.90 -2.06
CA ALA A 164 -9.30 4.27 -1.43
C ALA A 164 -9.63 5.77 -1.49
N LYS A 165 -8.64 6.65 -1.67
CA LYS A 165 -8.88 8.09 -1.97
C LYS A 165 -9.75 8.30 -3.22
N ASN A 166 -9.85 7.30 -4.11
CA ASN A 166 -10.76 7.33 -5.25
C ASN A 166 -12.24 7.51 -4.83
N TYR A 167 -12.57 7.10 -3.61
CA TYR A 167 -13.92 7.16 -3.06
C TYR A 167 -14.14 8.35 -2.12
N GLY A 168 -13.15 9.25 -1.99
CA GLY A 168 -13.22 10.44 -1.13
C GLY A 168 -13.10 10.15 0.37
N THR A 169 -12.59 8.97 0.77
CA THR A 169 -12.50 8.54 2.18
C THR A 169 -11.78 9.53 3.10
N HIS A 170 -10.88 10.35 2.55
CA HIS A 170 -10.11 11.38 3.27
C HIS A 170 -10.86 12.72 3.42
N LEU A 171 -11.98 12.91 2.71
CA LEU A 171 -12.77 14.13 2.69
C LEU A 171 -14.02 14.06 3.57
N GLY A 172 -14.33 12.88 4.11
CA GLY A 172 -15.49 12.71 4.96
C GLY A 172 -16.14 11.33 4.82
N PRO A 173 -17.36 11.17 5.37
CA PRO A 173 -18.09 9.90 5.22
C PRO A 173 -18.48 9.68 3.76
N ALA A 174 -18.34 8.44 3.30
CA ALA A 174 -18.79 7.99 1.99
C ALA A 174 -19.60 6.70 2.15
N ARG A 175 -20.39 6.33 1.15
CA ARG A 175 -21.18 5.09 1.19
C ARG A 175 -20.24 3.89 1.29
N THR A 176 -20.44 3.04 2.29
CA THR A 176 -19.67 1.81 2.48
C THR A 176 -20.55 0.56 2.33
N PRO A 177 -20.01 -0.56 1.82
CA PRO A 177 -18.65 -0.69 1.26
C PRO A 177 -18.49 0.08 -0.04
N TYR A 178 -17.28 0.59 -0.32
CA TYR A 178 -16.97 1.25 -1.59
C TYR A 178 -16.99 0.25 -2.73
N VAL A 179 -17.61 0.62 -3.84
CA VAL A 179 -17.69 -0.22 -5.05
C VAL A 179 -17.06 0.47 -6.23
N GLU A 180 -16.51 -0.30 -7.16
CA GLU A 180 -15.72 0.22 -8.30
C GLU A 180 -16.54 1.07 -9.27
N SER A 181 -17.87 0.97 -9.23
CA SER A 181 -18.82 1.78 -10.01
C SER A 181 -19.23 3.08 -9.32
N ASP A 182 -18.78 3.36 -8.10
CA ASP A 182 -19.06 4.65 -7.45
C ASP A 182 -18.49 5.79 -8.29
N PRO A 183 -19.25 6.90 -8.45
CA PRO A 183 -18.80 8.01 -9.25
C PRO A 183 -17.61 8.73 -8.62
N PRO A 184 -16.82 9.47 -9.41
CA PRO A 184 -15.70 10.27 -8.92
C PRO A 184 -16.15 11.33 -7.89
N VAL A 185 -15.34 11.51 -6.84
CA VAL A 185 -15.52 12.56 -5.84
C VAL A 185 -14.65 13.76 -6.23
N THR A 186 -15.30 14.87 -6.57
CA THR A 186 -14.65 16.07 -7.15
C THR A 186 -14.59 17.25 -6.19
N LEU A 187 -14.64 17.01 -4.87
CA LEU A 187 -14.57 18.08 -3.85
C LEU A 187 -13.18 18.72 -3.78
N GLU A 188 -12.16 18.00 -4.18
CA GLU A 188 -10.80 18.51 -4.36
C GLU A 188 -10.12 17.83 -5.56
N PRO A 189 -9.01 18.39 -6.09
CA PRO A 189 -8.20 17.72 -7.09
C PRO A 189 -7.69 16.36 -6.60
N ASN A 190 -7.88 15.31 -7.44
CA ASN A 190 -7.41 13.97 -7.15
C ASN A 190 -6.73 13.38 -8.40
N PHE A 191 -5.44 13.10 -8.32
CA PHE A 191 -4.64 12.63 -9.45
C PHE A 191 -5.10 11.28 -10.04
N TYR A 192 -5.84 10.49 -9.29
CA TYR A 192 -6.34 9.22 -9.81
C TYR A 192 -7.21 9.39 -11.06
N TYR A 193 -8.08 10.40 -11.09
CA TYR A 193 -8.97 10.60 -12.23
C TYR A 193 -8.25 11.05 -13.50
N PRO A 194 -7.37 12.06 -13.51
CA PRO A 194 -6.60 12.39 -14.69
C PRO A 194 -5.64 11.27 -15.10
N GLN A 195 -5.08 10.50 -14.17
CA GLN A 195 -4.28 9.32 -14.51
C GLN A 195 -5.12 8.25 -15.20
N GLN A 196 -6.33 7.94 -14.72
CA GLN A 196 -7.25 7.00 -15.36
C GLN A 196 -7.59 7.47 -16.78
N ASN A 197 -7.91 8.73 -16.96
CA ASN A 197 -8.21 9.30 -18.28
C ASN A 197 -7.02 9.19 -19.25
N CYS A 198 -5.80 9.49 -18.79
CA CYS A 198 -4.58 9.34 -19.60
C CYS A 198 -4.36 7.87 -19.99
N LEU A 199 -4.52 6.94 -19.04
CA LEU A 199 -4.36 5.51 -19.30
C LEU A 199 -5.40 5.00 -20.31
N TRP A 200 -6.67 5.32 -20.09
CA TRP A 200 -7.75 4.86 -21.00
C TRP A 200 -7.54 5.35 -22.42
N LYS A 201 -7.19 6.62 -22.59
CA LYS A 201 -6.88 7.19 -23.91
C LYS A 201 -5.71 6.46 -24.55
N TYR A 202 -4.60 6.28 -23.83
CA TYR A 202 -3.42 5.58 -24.33
C TYR A 202 -3.73 4.14 -24.72
N CYS A 203 -4.45 3.41 -23.88
CA CYS A 203 -4.80 2.01 -24.18
C CYS A 203 -5.73 1.86 -25.37
N ASP A 204 -6.67 2.78 -25.57
CA ASP A 204 -7.56 2.82 -26.73
C ASP A 204 -6.79 3.10 -28.03
N GLU A 205 -5.90 4.10 -28.01
CA GLU A 205 -5.06 4.48 -29.15
C GLU A 205 -4.12 3.34 -29.60
N HIS A 206 -3.66 2.50 -28.66
CA HIS A 206 -2.71 1.40 -28.93
C HIS A 206 -3.38 0.01 -28.97
N SER A 207 -4.69 -0.08 -28.80
CA SER A 207 -5.43 -1.35 -28.72
C SER A 207 -4.88 -2.32 -27.66
N ILE A 208 -4.46 -1.82 -26.51
CA ILE A 208 -3.98 -2.60 -25.36
C ILE A 208 -5.00 -2.58 -24.23
N GLY A 209 -5.05 -3.67 -23.45
CA GLY A 209 -5.93 -3.73 -22.30
C GLY A 209 -5.36 -2.99 -21.07
N TRP A 210 -6.25 -2.57 -20.17
CA TRP A 210 -5.86 -1.94 -18.91
C TRP A 210 -6.50 -2.62 -17.70
N ASN A 211 -5.86 -2.44 -16.53
CA ASN A 211 -6.47 -2.72 -15.23
C ASN A 211 -6.18 -1.56 -14.26
N ILE A 212 -7.09 -1.34 -13.33
CA ILE A 212 -6.90 -0.39 -12.22
C ILE A 212 -7.12 -1.15 -10.92
N ILE A 213 -6.19 -1.05 -9.98
CA ILE A 213 -6.30 -1.66 -8.66
C ILE A 213 -6.42 -0.56 -7.60
N CYS A 214 -7.40 -0.72 -6.70
CA CYS A 214 -7.72 0.25 -5.64
C CYS A 214 -7.52 -0.40 -4.27
N PRO A 215 -6.32 -0.37 -3.68
CA PRO A 215 -6.08 -0.87 -2.32
C PRO A 215 -6.61 0.06 -1.24
N ALA A 216 -6.83 -0.53 -0.05
CA ALA A 216 -7.04 0.16 1.23
C ALA A 216 -5.69 0.58 1.87
N TRP A 217 -5.56 0.50 3.20
CA TRP A 217 -4.29 0.67 3.89
C TRP A 217 -3.31 -0.45 3.50
N ILE A 218 -2.19 -0.06 2.90
CA ILE A 218 -1.24 -1.05 2.35
C ILE A 218 -0.30 -1.55 3.44
N ILE A 219 -0.24 -2.88 3.60
CA ILE A 219 0.66 -3.59 4.52
C ILE A 219 1.84 -4.15 3.73
N GLY A 220 3.07 -3.79 4.11
CA GLY A 220 4.28 -4.34 3.50
C GLY A 220 5.56 -3.75 4.07
N ALA A 221 6.66 -4.46 3.92
CA ALA A 221 7.97 -4.09 4.44
C ALA A 221 8.82 -3.45 3.35
N VAL A 222 9.18 -2.20 3.55
CA VAL A 222 10.17 -1.45 2.76
C VAL A 222 10.92 -0.48 3.67
N ASN A 223 12.14 -0.11 3.32
CA ASN A 223 12.97 0.74 4.17
C ASN A 223 12.66 2.24 4.09
N ASN A 224 11.88 2.69 3.14
CA ASN A 224 11.52 4.11 2.96
C ASN A 224 10.22 4.24 2.19
N ALA A 225 9.09 4.11 2.86
CA ALA A 225 7.78 4.38 2.30
C ALA A 225 7.24 5.72 2.81
N ALA A 226 6.91 6.62 1.90
CA ALA A 226 6.41 7.96 2.23
C ALA A 226 5.09 7.97 3.02
N MET A 227 4.34 6.86 3.01
CA MET A 227 3.03 6.73 3.66
C MET A 227 2.88 5.36 4.34
N ASN A 228 3.87 4.94 5.12
CA ASN A 228 3.77 3.70 5.89
C ASN A 228 3.03 3.96 7.20
N ALA A 229 1.70 3.86 7.18
CA ALA A 229 0.85 4.15 8.33
C ALA A 229 1.02 3.16 9.51
N LEU A 230 1.53 1.96 9.25
CA LEU A 230 1.58 0.88 10.24
C LEU A 230 2.95 0.75 10.92
N HIS A 231 4.02 1.25 10.29
CA HIS A 231 5.36 1.29 10.90
C HIS A 231 5.40 2.13 12.20
N PRO A 232 4.79 3.34 12.28
CA PRO A 232 4.74 4.12 13.52
C PRO A 232 4.09 3.40 14.70
N LEU A 233 3.07 2.56 14.46
CA LEU A 233 2.43 1.77 15.51
C LEU A 233 3.40 0.74 16.11
N ALA A 234 4.23 0.12 15.28
CA ALA A 234 5.25 -0.81 15.76
C ALA A 234 6.40 -0.11 16.49
N VAL A 235 6.80 1.09 16.05
CA VAL A 235 7.77 1.92 16.77
C VAL A 235 7.24 2.27 18.16
N TYR A 236 5.97 2.71 18.26
CA TYR A 236 5.31 2.99 19.51
C TYR A 236 5.31 1.76 20.44
N ALA A 237 4.86 0.60 19.93
CA ALA A 237 4.82 -0.64 20.70
C ALA A 237 6.22 -1.08 21.18
N ALA A 238 7.24 -0.97 20.32
CA ALA A 238 8.61 -1.33 20.67
C ALA A 238 9.19 -0.42 21.78
N VAL A 239 8.90 0.89 21.73
CA VAL A 239 9.35 1.84 22.78
C VAL A 239 8.63 1.57 24.09
N GLN A 240 7.30 1.37 24.08
CA GLN A 240 6.54 1.05 25.28
C GLN A 240 7.04 -0.25 25.94
N ALA A 241 7.28 -1.29 25.15
CA ALA A 241 7.85 -2.55 25.63
C ALA A 241 9.25 -2.37 26.23
N HIS A 242 10.12 -1.57 25.58
CA HIS A 242 11.46 -1.28 26.09
C HIS A 242 11.43 -0.56 27.44
N LYS A 243 10.45 0.33 27.64
CA LYS A 243 10.23 1.07 28.90
C LYS A 243 9.50 0.24 29.96
N GLY A 244 8.99 -0.97 29.63
CA GLY A 244 8.14 -1.77 30.51
C GLY A 244 6.76 -1.14 30.77
N GLU A 245 6.23 -0.42 29.80
CA GLU A 245 4.97 0.30 29.86
C GLU A 245 3.86 -0.42 29.08
N LYS A 246 2.60 -0.05 29.37
CA LYS A 246 1.43 -0.50 28.61
C LYS A 246 1.36 0.17 27.24
N LEU A 247 0.71 -0.52 26.29
CA LEU A 247 0.36 0.03 25.00
C LEU A 247 -1.03 0.68 25.07
N ASP A 248 -1.10 1.97 25.44
CA ASP A 248 -2.37 2.68 25.53
C ASP A 248 -2.92 3.03 24.15
N TYR A 249 -4.26 3.02 24.02
CA TYR A 249 -4.95 3.33 22.76
C TYR A 249 -5.36 4.81 22.70
N PRO A 250 -5.03 5.55 21.62
CA PRO A 250 -5.24 7.00 21.57
C PRO A 250 -6.63 7.45 21.11
N GLY A 251 -7.44 6.57 20.50
CA GLY A 251 -8.73 6.92 19.90
C GLY A 251 -9.92 6.79 20.86
N ASP A 252 -11.08 7.20 20.37
CA ASP A 252 -12.36 6.99 21.07
C ASP A 252 -12.89 5.55 20.87
N PHE A 253 -14.03 5.27 21.51
CA PHE A 253 -14.67 3.95 21.40
C PHE A 253 -15.15 3.62 19.98
N ASN A 254 -15.52 4.62 19.16
CA ASN A 254 -15.94 4.37 17.79
C ASN A 254 -14.76 3.93 16.90
N ALA A 255 -13.61 4.57 17.08
CA ALA A 255 -12.38 4.17 16.39
C ALA A 255 -11.86 2.80 16.88
N TRP A 256 -12.03 2.48 18.19
CA TRP A 256 -11.70 1.19 18.76
C TRP A 256 -12.49 0.02 18.16
N MET A 257 -13.79 0.23 17.94
CA MET A 257 -14.70 -0.76 17.35
C MET A 257 -14.79 -0.69 15.84
N GLY A 258 -14.27 0.38 15.25
CA GLY A 258 -14.35 0.64 13.82
C GLY A 258 -13.63 -0.42 13.01
N VAL A 259 -14.35 -1.02 12.06
CA VAL A 259 -13.82 -2.08 11.19
C VAL A 259 -13.17 -1.44 9.97
N THR A 260 -11.86 -1.61 9.81
CA THR A 260 -11.09 -1.04 8.71
C THR A 260 -10.49 -2.13 7.83
N GLU A 261 -10.56 -1.91 6.52
CA GLU A 261 -9.93 -2.78 5.52
C GLU A 261 -8.45 -2.45 5.36
N HIS A 262 -7.69 -3.52 5.15
CA HIS A 262 -6.26 -3.45 4.83
C HIS A 262 -5.97 -4.22 3.54
N SER A 263 -4.82 -3.95 2.95
CA SER A 263 -4.38 -4.56 1.71
C SER A 263 -2.93 -5.01 1.85
N SER A 264 -2.71 -6.29 2.08
CA SER A 264 -1.37 -6.84 2.00
C SER A 264 -0.79 -6.56 0.60
N ALA A 265 0.41 -5.98 0.54
CA ALA A 265 1.07 -5.69 -0.72
C ALA A 265 1.37 -6.94 -1.54
N MET A 266 1.67 -8.07 -0.86
CA MET A 266 1.83 -9.38 -1.53
C MET A 266 0.50 -9.87 -2.12
N LEU A 267 -0.62 -9.83 -1.34
CA LEU A 267 -1.92 -10.26 -1.84
C LEU A 267 -2.40 -9.36 -2.99
N THR A 268 -2.16 -8.05 -2.87
CA THR A 268 -2.43 -7.08 -3.95
C THR A 268 -1.57 -7.36 -5.18
N GLY A 269 -0.33 -7.82 -5.00
CA GLY A 269 0.54 -8.28 -6.08
C GLY A 269 -0.02 -9.50 -6.80
N TYR A 270 -0.50 -10.52 -6.07
CA TYR A 270 -1.19 -11.69 -6.66
C TYR A 270 -2.48 -11.31 -7.38
N LEU A 271 -3.29 -10.39 -6.81
CA LEU A 271 -4.47 -9.84 -7.48
C LEU A 271 -4.09 -9.10 -8.77
N SER A 272 -3.00 -8.34 -8.73
CA SER A 272 -2.49 -7.60 -9.89
C SER A 272 -2.01 -8.54 -10.99
N GLU A 273 -1.26 -9.59 -10.63
CA GLU A 273 -0.85 -10.66 -11.56
C GLU A 273 -2.07 -11.34 -12.19
N TRP A 274 -3.05 -11.73 -11.37
CA TRP A 274 -4.28 -12.33 -11.84
C TRP A 274 -5.07 -11.40 -12.78
N ALA A 275 -5.21 -10.14 -12.43
CA ALA A 275 -5.98 -9.19 -13.23
C ALA A 275 -5.39 -8.96 -14.62
N VAL A 276 -4.06 -8.95 -14.76
CA VAL A 276 -3.42 -8.74 -16.07
C VAL A 276 -3.35 -10.01 -16.92
N LEU A 277 -3.33 -11.18 -16.29
CA LEU A 277 -3.21 -12.48 -17.02
C LEU A 277 -4.56 -13.07 -17.41
N GLU A 278 -5.63 -12.76 -16.68
CA GLU A 278 -6.98 -13.21 -17.03
C GLU A 278 -7.61 -12.31 -18.10
N GLU A 279 -7.95 -12.89 -19.25
CA GLU A 279 -8.52 -12.14 -20.38
C GLU A 279 -9.84 -11.46 -20.01
N LYS A 280 -10.72 -12.16 -19.26
CA LYS A 280 -11.99 -11.61 -18.78
C LYS A 280 -11.85 -10.40 -17.86
N CYS A 281 -10.66 -10.18 -17.27
CA CYS A 281 -10.35 -9.03 -16.42
C CYS A 281 -9.89 -7.80 -17.21
N ALA A 282 -9.74 -7.89 -18.52
CA ALA A 282 -9.35 -6.77 -19.38
C ALA A 282 -10.32 -5.59 -19.21
N ASN A 283 -9.76 -4.38 -19.10
CA ASN A 283 -10.53 -3.13 -19.05
C ASN A 283 -11.46 -3.05 -17.82
N HIS A 284 -10.99 -3.63 -16.69
CA HIS A 284 -11.72 -3.56 -15.44
C HIS A 284 -10.87 -2.98 -14.31
N LYS A 285 -11.58 -2.27 -13.43
CA LYS A 285 -11.10 -1.78 -12.15
C LYS A 285 -11.52 -2.75 -11.05
N PHE A 286 -10.63 -3.04 -10.12
CA PHE A 286 -10.87 -3.91 -8.96
C PHE A 286 -10.39 -3.24 -7.67
N ASN A 287 -11.19 -3.35 -6.63
CA ASN A 287 -10.73 -3.13 -5.27
C ASN A 287 -9.77 -4.23 -4.86
N ALA A 288 -8.86 -3.91 -3.94
CA ALA A 288 -7.95 -4.87 -3.32
C ALA A 288 -8.07 -4.77 -1.81
N SER A 289 -8.31 -5.91 -1.15
CA SER A 289 -8.42 -6.03 0.30
C SER A 289 -7.99 -7.43 0.74
N ASP A 290 -7.50 -7.54 1.97
CA ASP A 290 -7.18 -8.83 2.61
C ASP A 290 -8.42 -9.70 2.82
N THR A 291 -9.62 -9.10 2.74
CA THR A 291 -10.92 -9.72 3.03
C THR A 291 -11.11 -10.16 4.49
N CYS A 292 -10.27 -9.65 5.37
CA CYS A 292 -10.32 -9.85 6.82
C CYS A 292 -10.28 -8.47 7.50
N PRO A 293 -11.43 -7.77 7.62
CA PRO A 293 -11.50 -6.45 8.24
C PRO A 293 -11.02 -6.49 9.69
N LEU A 294 -10.18 -5.53 10.07
CA LEU A 294 -9.50 -5.54 11.37
C LEU A 294 -9.86 -4.29 12.17
N PRO A 295 -10.59 -4.43 13.30
CA PRO A 295 -10.79 -3.35 14.25
C PRO A 295 -9.61 -3.24 15.23
N ASN A 296 -9.42 -2.03 15.80
CA ASN A 296 -8.34 -1.78 16.75
C ASN A 296 -8.44 -2.64 18.03
N ASN A 297 -9.65 -3.01 18.46
CA ASN A 297 -9.85 -3.91 19.60
C ASN A 297 -9.26 -5.32 19.42
N ARG A 298 -8.95 -5.71 18.17
CA ARG A 298 -8.22 -6.95 17.83
C ARG A 298 -6.75 -6.68 17.59
N LEU A 299 -6.43 -5.56 16.96
CA LEU A 299 -5.04 -5.21 16.64
C LEU A 299 -4.22 -4.87 17.90
N TRP A 300 -4.75 -4.02 18.79
CA TRP A 300 -3.99 -3.45 19.91
C TRP A 300 -3.49 -4.51 20.90
N PRO A 301 -4.32 -5.49 21.34
CA PRO A 301 -3.85 -6.59 22.18
C PRO A 301 -2.74 -7.41 21.52
N GLU A 302 -2.85 -7.69 20.22
CA GLU A 302 -1.84 -8.43 19.47
C GLU A 302 -0.54 -7.63 19.31
N LEU A 303 -0.63 -6.34 19.01
CA LEU A 303 0.52 -5.47 18.88
C LEU A 303 1.30 -5.37 20.21
N ALA A 304 0.58 -5.21 21.34
CA ALA A 304 1.19 -5.22 22.67
C ALA A 304 1.90 -6.55 22.95
N ARG A 305 1.27 -7.67 22.60
CA ARG A 305 1.82 -9.02 22.80
C ARG A 305 3.03 -9.27 21.89
N TRP A 306 2.99 -8.82 20.62
CA TRP A 306 4.10 -9.02 19.69
C TRP A 306 5.38 -8.32 20.12
N TYR A 307 5.28 -7.17 20.79
CA TYR A 307 6.45 -6.43 21.27
C TYR A 307 6.75 -6.65 22.75
N GLY A 308 5.87 -7.34 23.51
CA GLY A 308 6.07 -7.65 24.93
C GLY A 308 5.82 -6.45 25.86
N CYS A 309 4.85 -5.60 25.54
CA CYS A 309 4.39 -4.53 26.43
C CYS A 309 3.78 -5.10 27.72
N ASP A 310 3.76 -4.30 28.81
CA ASP A 310 3.08 -4.66 30.08
C ASP A 310 1.55 -4.54 29.97
N GLY A 311 0.99 -5.24 28.97
CA GLY A 311 -0.43 -5.19 28.63
C GLY A 311 -0.78 -4.02 27.68
N TYR A 312 -2.08 -3.71 27.61
CA TYR A 312 -2.60 -2.61 26.77
C TYR A 312 -3.71 -1.84 27.50
N GLY A 313 -3.91 -0.58 27.09
CA GLY A 313 -5.05 0.26 27.50
C GLY A 313 -6.12 0.27 26.40
N GLY A 314 -7.40 0.35 26.80
CA GLY A 314 -8.53 0.54 25.90
C GLY A 314 -8.75 2.02 25.53
N PRO A 315 -9.85 2.33 24.79
CA PRO A 315 -10.19 3.69 24.41
C PRO A 315 -10.60 4.55 25.61
N GLU A 316 -10.41 5.87 25.52
CA GLU A 316 -10.97 6.81 26.48
C GLU A 316 -12.51 6.83 26.32
N LEU A 317 -13.22 6.61 27.43
CA LEU A 317 -14.69 6.57 27.48
C LEU A 317 -15.30 7.87 28.02
N ASP A 318 -14.51 8.71 28.68
CA ASP A 318 -14.94 10.01 29.16
C ASP A 318 -14.82 11.04 28.04
N GLU A 319 -15.95 11.38 27.44
CA GLU A 319 -15.99 12.33 26.32
C GLU A 319 -15.36 13.71 26.67
N SER A 320 -15.33 14.10 27.94
CA SER A 320 -14.73 15.37 28.39
C SER A 320 -13.21 15.40 28.26
N LYS A 321 -12.57 14.24 28.14
CA LYS A 321 -11.12 14.08 27.95
C LYS A 321 -10.70 13.92 26.49
N LEU A 322 -11.67 13.86 25.56
CA LEU A 322 -11.39 13.70 24.15
C LEU A 322 -11.18 15.05 23.47
N ASN A 323 -10.13 15.15 22.69
CA ASN A 323 -9.96 16.19 21.70
C ASN A 323 -10.89 15.90 20.51
N VAL A 324 -11.39 16.96 19.85
CA VAL A 324 -12.30 16.82 18.71
C VAL A 324 -11.76 17.61 17.53
N ILE A 325 -11.55 16.91 16.41
CA ILE A 325 -11.38 17.56 15.11
C ILE A 325 -12.77 17.67 14.50
N ASP A 326 -13.29 18.91 14.45
CA ASP A 326 -14.57 19.21 13.86
C ASP A 326 -14.35 19.95 12.52
N PRO A 327 -14.67 19.34 11.38
CA PRO A 327 -14.47 19.97 10.08
C PRO A 327 -15.47 21.12 9.82
N GLY A 328 -16.45 21.32 10.70
CA GLY A 328 -17.54 22.28 10.49
C GLY A 328 -18.53 21.82 9.41
N ASP A 329 -19.23 22.77 8.80
CA ASP A 329 -20.19 22.51 7.74
C ASP A 329 -19.49 22.49 6.37
N VAL A 330 -18.84 21.38 6.06
CA VAL A 330 -18.14 21.18 4.79
C VAL A 330 -18.87 20.14 3.91
N PRO A 331 -18.79 20.27 2.58
CA PRO A 331 -19.34 19.25 1.68
C PRO A 331 -18.72 17.87 1.93
N THR A 332 -19.55 16.84 1.91
CA THR A 332 -19.13 15.45 2.05
C THR A 332 -19.10 14.72 0.70
N PRO A 333 -18.33 13.62 0.57
CA PRO A 333 -18.29 12.84 -0.65
C PRO A 333 -19.69 12.49 -1.17
N LEU A 334 -20.01 12.94 -2.39
CA LEU A 334 -21.30 12.72 -3.04
C LEU A 334 -22.52 13.20 -2.20
N GLY A 335 -22.32 14.10 -1.26
CA GLY A 335 -23.38 14.57 -0.35
C GLY A 335 -23.85 13.53 0.67
N TYR A 336 -23.03 12.50 0.94
CA TYR A 336 -23.40 11.41 1.84
C TYR A 336 -23.12 11.75 3.31
N GLY A 337 -24.17 11.81 4.12
CA GLY A 337 -24.09 12.01 5.56
C GLY A 337 -23.62 13.41 5.99
N PRO A 338 -23.60 13.68 7.30
CA PRO A 338 -22.99 14.87 7.86
C PRO A 338 -21.46 14.77 7.87
N PRO A 339 -20.71 15.89 7.94
CA PRO A 339 -19.28 15.87 8.17
C PRO A 339 -18.91 15.05 9.40
N ARG A 340 -17.79 14.32 9.31
CA ARG A 340 -17.37 13.41 10.39
C ARG A 340 -16.48 14.14 11.37
N LYS A 341 -16.84 14.12 12.65
CA LYS A 341 -15.97 14.53 13.74
C LYS A 341 -15.07 13.38 14.12
N LEU A 342 -13.76 13.64 14.24
CA LEU A 342 -12.78 12.68 14.75
C LEU A 342 -12.47 13.00 16.21
N ARG A 343 -12.34 11.96 17.04
CA ARG A 343 -12.13 12.10 18.48
C ARG A 343 -10.96 11.24 18.92
N TYR A 344 -10.09 11.81 19.74
CA TYR A 344 -8.90 11.16 20.25
C TYR A 344 -8.50 11.74 21.59
N SER A 345 -7.84 10.96 22.44
CA SER A 345 -7.32 11.42 23.73
C SER A 345 -5.94 12.07 23.60
N TRP A 346 -5.09 11.51 22.76
CA TRP A 346 -3.74 12.00 22.44
C TRP A 346 -3.33 11.52 21.05
N THR A 347 -2.16 11.97 20.55
CA THR A 347 -1.65 11.55 19.23
C THR A 347 -0.26 10.93 19.36
N LEU A 348 0.09 10.04 18.41
CA LEU A 348 1.46 9.51 18.32
C LEU A 348 2.49 10.62 18.07
N THR A 349 2.10 11.66 17.34
CA THR A 349 2.95 12.85 17.15
C THR A 349 3.23 13.56 18.48
N GLN A 350 2.23 13.73 19.36
CA GLN A 350 2.43 14.27 20.71
C GLN A 350 3.28 13.34 21.57
N TRP A 351 3.00 12.03 21.55
CA TRP A 351 3.80 11.04 22.25
C TRP A 351 5.28 11.06 21.81
N ALA A 352 5.54 11.19 20.51
CA ALA A 352 6.90 11.23 19.98
C ALA A 352 7.69 12.50 20.35
N GLN A 353 7.01 13.57 20.78
CA GLN A 353 7.67 14.81 21.26
C GLN A 353 8.32 14.64 22.65
N ASP A 354 7.96 13.60 23.40
CA ASP A 354 8.63 13.29 24.67
C ASP A 354 10.06 12.76 24.39
N PRO A 355 11.12 13.48 24.84
CA PRO A 355 12.50 13.10 24.58
C PRO A 355 12.89 11.74 25.19
N THR A 356 12.15 11.24 26.18
CA THR A 356 12.39 9.91 26.76
C THR A 356 12.08 8.80 25.76
N ASN A 357 11.10 9.00 24.89
CA ASN A 357 10.73 8.04 23.84
C ASN A 357 11.78 7.99 22.73
N ALA A 358 12.30 9.15 22.30
CA ALA A 358 13.41 9.22 21.34
C ALA A 358 14.69 8.57 21.91
N LYS A 359 14.96 8.75 23.23
CA LYS A 359 16.08 8.10 23.90
C LYS A 359 15.91 6.57 23.92
N ALA A 360 14.74 6.09 24.33
CA ALA A 360 14.43 4.66 24.33
C ALA A 360 14.57 4.03 22.94
N TRP A 361 14.13 4.75 21.90
CA TRP A 361 14.30 4.28 20.53
C TRP A 361 15.77 4.15 20.12
N LYS A 362 16.63 5.09 20.49
CA LYS A 362 18.08 4.99 20.24
C LYS A 362 18.69 3.78 20.92
N GLU A 363 18.30 3.48 22.16
CA GLU A 363 18.73 2.28 22.89
C GLU A 363 18.27 0.99 22.17
N ILE A 364 17.04 0.98 21.61
CA ILE A 364 16.53 -0.12 20.78
C ILE A 364 17.36 -0.26 19.51
N MET A 365 17.64 0.85 18.81
CA MET A 365 18.45 0.84 17.58
C MET A 365 19.83 0.24 17.83
N GLU A 366 20.51 0.65 18.90
CA GLU A 366 21.83 0.13 19.29
C GLU A 366 21.76 -1.36 19.63
N LYS A 367 20.81 -1.76 20.46
CA LYS A 367 20.61 -3.14 20.91
C LYS A 367 20.36 -4.11 19.74
N HIS A 368 19.55 -3.70 18.78
CA HIS A 368 19.12 -4.53 17.64
C HIS A 368 19.90 -4.26 16.35
N LYS A 369 20.86 -3.30 16.38
CA LYS A 369 21.66 -2.90 15.21
C LYS A 369 20.78 -2.48 14.03
N LEU A 370 19.76 -1.66 14.30
CA LEU A 370 18.85 -1.23 13.27
C LEU A 370 19.57 -0.29 12.29
N LEU A 371 19.23 -0.42 11.00
CA LEU A 371 19.83 0.32 9.90
C LEU A 371 19.01 1.56 9.50
N THR A 372 17.82 1.71 10.07
CA THR A 372 16.86 2.69 9.62
C THR A 372 17.22 4.11 10.02
N HIS A 373 16.68 5.06 9.25
CA HIS A 373 16.62 6.45 9.62
C HIS A 373 15.78 6.63 10.91
N ASP A 374 16.25 7.44 11.85
CA ASP A 374 15.58 7.68 13.13
C ASP A 374 14.20 8.34 12.90
N PRO A 375 13.07 7.67 13.24
CA PRO A 375 11.73 8.22 13.05
C PRO A 375 11.47 9.48 13.88
N PHE A 376 12.21 9.71 14.95
CA PHE A 376 12.11 10.89 15.78
C PHE A 376 12.85 12.11 15.19
N SER A 377 13.59 11.96 14.11
CA SER A 377 14.24 13.09 13.41
C SER A 377 13.25 13.96 12.62
N ASP A 378 12.08 13.40 12.23
CA ASP A 378 10.98 14.11 11.56
C ASP A 378 9.65 13.51 12.02
N ILE A 379 9.23 13.94 13.21
CA ILE A 379 8.07 13.38 13.93
C ILE A 379 6.79 13.51 13.08
N GLU A 380 6.55 14.70 12.51
CA GLU A 380 5.34 14.96 11.74
C GLU A 380 5.27 14.07 10.48
N ALA A 381 6.33 13.98 9.73
CA ALA A 381 6.37 13.15 8.54
C ALA A 381 6.21 11.66 8.86
N HIS A 382 6.66 11.22 10.04
CA HIS A 382 6.70 9.80 10.40
C HIS A 382 5.45 9.32 11.13
N PHE A 383 4.94 10.09 12.12
CA PHE A 383 3.87 9.61 13.01
C PHE A 383 2.46 10.05 12.62
N THR A 384 2.28 11.09 11.80
CA THR A 384 0.93 11.58 11.40
C THR A 384 0.08 10.49 10.74
N PHE A 385 0.65 9.65 9.88
CA PHE A 385 -0.11 8.55 9.27
C PHE A 385 -0.42 7.43 10.27
N GLY A 386 0.41 7.22 11.27
CA GLY A 386 0.13 6.33 12.39
C GLY A 386 -1.07 6.80 13.22
N ASP A 387 -1.20 8.11 13.44
CA ASP A 387 -2.36 8.71 14.07
C ASP A 387 -3.65 8.40 13.30
N PHE A 388 -3.65 8.62 11.97
CA PHE A 388 -4.79 8.27 11.12
C PHE A 388 -5.09 6.77 11.10
N ALA A 389 -4.09 5.90 11.17
CA ALA A 389 -4.30 4.47 11.26
C ALA A 389 -4.90 4.05 12.61
N ALA A 390 -4.53 4.73 13.71
CA ALA A 390 -5.00 4.42 15.05
C ALA A 390 -6.45 4.90 15.30
N TRP A 391 -6.80 6.13 14.90
CA TRP A 391 -8.10 6.72 15.23
C TRP A 391 -8.83 7.38 14.05
N GLY A 392 -8.31 7.20 12.84
CA GLY A 392 -8.96 7.66 11.61
C GLY A 392 -10.27 6.93 11.30
N PRO A 393 -11.00 7.37 10.29
CA PRO A 393 -12.29 6.79 9.96
C PRO A 393 -12.16 5.37 9.42
N ALA A 394 -12.99 4.48 9.94
CA ALA A 394 -13.16 3.14 9.41
C ALA A 394 -13.85 3.18 8.04
N PHE A 395 -13.48 2.29 7.15
CA PHE A 395 -14.12 2.10 5.84
C PHE A 395 -13.93 0.66 5.35
N ALA A 396 -14.78 0.24 4.42
CA ALA A 396 -14.71 -1.07 3.79
C ALA A 396 -14.73 -0.97 2.27
N LEU A 397 -14.00 -1.86 1.62
CA LEU A 397 -13.98 -2.06 0.16
C LEU A 397 -14.81 -3.29 -0.20
N SER A 398 -15.64 -3.20 -1.22
CA SER A 398 -16.31 -4.39 -1.76
C SER A 398 -15.34 -5.17 -2.64
N MET A 399 -15.11 -6.43 -2.29
CA MET A 399 -14.39 -7.40 -3.14
C MET A 399 -15.33 -8.21 -4.04
N ASN A 400 -16.62 -7.87 -4.09
CA ASN A 400 -17.62 -8.66 -4.81
C ASN A 400 -17.36 -8.70 -6.31
N LYS A 401 -16.87 -7.61 -6.91
CA LYS A 401 -16.51 -7.60 -8.33
C LYS A 401 -15.36 -8.56 -8.62
N ALA A 402 -14.28 -8.50 -7.87
CA ALA A 402 -13.15 -9.43 -8.04
C ALA A 402 -13.61 -10.90 -7.87
N ARG A 403 -14.44 -11.19 -6.86
CA ARG A 403 -15.01 -12.52 -6.64
C ARG A 403 -15.89 -12.97 -7.81
N TYR A 404 -16.74 -12.09 -8.33
CA TYR A 404 -17.57 -12.40 -9.50
C TYR A 404 -16.72 -12.76 -10.73
N PHE A 405 -15.53 -12.16 -10.87
CA PHE A 405 -14.56 -12.48 -11.91
C PHE A 405 -13.69 -13.70 -11.58
N GLY A 406 -13.86 -14.32 -10.40
CA GLY A 406 -13.18 -15.56 -10.00
C GLY A 406 -11.97 -15.40 -9.09
N TRP A 407 -11.74 -14.21 -8.53
CA TRP A 407 -10.72 -14.02 -7.51
C TRP A 407 -11.16 -14.63 -6.17
N THR A 408 -10.31 -15.48 -5.59
CA THR A 408 -10.59 -16.18 -4.32
C THR A 408 -9.49 -15.99 -3.27
N GLY A 409 -8.39 -15.29 -3.64
CA GLY A 409 -7.26 -15.06 -2.75
C GLY A 409 -7.65 -14.24 -1.51
N HIS A 410 -7.13 -14.64 -0.35
CA HIS A 410 -7.30 -13.93 0.92
C HIS A 410 -6.13 -14.18 1.87
N VAL A 411 -6.04 -13.33 2.90
CA VAL A 411 -5.09 -13.46 4.00
C VAL A 411 -5.73 -12.95 5.28
N ASP A 412 -5.42 -13.55 6.42
CA ASP A 412 -5.73 -12.94 7.72
C ASP A 412 -4.88 -11.68 7.93
N THR A 413 -5.53 -10.56 8.25
CA THR A 413 -4.83 -9.26 8.35
C THR A 413 -3.84 -9.20 9.49
N LEU A 414 -4.09 -9.92 10.62
CA LEU A 414 -3.09 -10.02 11.70
C LEU A 414 -1.86 -10.82 11.27
N GLU A 415 -2.05 -11.94 10.54
CA GLU A 415 -0.93 -12.68 9.95
C GLU A 415 -0.12 -11.80 9.00
N SER A 416 -0.80 -11.01 8.16
CA SER A 416 -0.17 -10.10 7.20
C SER A 416 0.64 -8.99 7.89
N LEU A 417 0.09 -8.37 8.92
CA LEU A 417 0.78 -7.36 9.73
C LEU A 417 2.00 -7.93 10.44
N HIS A 418 1.83 -9.09 11.09
CA HIS A 418 2.93 -9.76 11.76
C HIS A 418 4.06 -10.14 10.80
N LEU A 419 3.72 -10.64 9.60
CA LEU A 419 4.70 -10.92 8.56
C LEU A 419 5.43 -9.64 8.14
N ALA A 420 4.72 -8.54 7.92
CA ALA A 420 5.32 -7.25 7.55
C ALA A 420 6.26 -6.74 8.66
N TYR A 421 5.90 -6.83 9.93
CA TYR A 421 6.78 -6.44 11.05
C TYR A 421 8.00 -7.35 11.18
N THR A 422 7.84 -8.64 10.92
CA THR A 422 8.96 -9.59 10.85
C THR A 422 9.91 -9.26 9.70
N GLU A 423 9.39 -8.91 8.53
CA GLU A 423 10.21 -8.50 7.38
C GLU A 423 10.87 -7.13 7.61
N LEU A 424 10.16 -6.17 8.23
CA LEU A 424 10.74 -4.88 8.63
C LEU A 424 11.90 -5.07 9.62
N SER A 425 11.81 -6.05 10.52
CA SER A 425 12.95 -6.41 11.37
C SER A 425 14.12 -6.99 10.57
N LYS A 426 13.86 -7.87 9.60
CA LYS A 426 14.92 -8.45 8.75
C LYS A 426 15.67 -7.40 7.94
N ILE A 427 14.97 -6.35 7.51
CA ILE A 427 15.59 -5.22 6.78
C ILE A 427 16.08 -4.08 7.71
N GLY A 428 16.17 -4.34 9.01
CA GLY A 428 16.76 -3.42 9.98
C GLY A 428 15.92 -2.20 10.34
N MET A 429 14.59 -2.26 10.15
CA MET A 429 13.66 -1.13 10.40
C MET A 429 13.00 -1.19 11.78
N LEU A 430 12.89 -2.36 12.37
CA LEU A 430 12.21 -2.62 13.65
C LEU A 430 12.97 -3.69 14.46
N PRO A 431 12.84 -3.73 15.79
CA PRO A 431 13.21 -4.92 16.53
C PRO A 431 12.27 -6.09 16.17
N PRO A 432 12.72 -7.35 16.27
CA PRO A 432 11.89 -8.49 15.95
C PRO A 432 10.70 -8.64 16.91
N PRO A 433 9.50 -9.01 16.42
CA PRO A 433 8.42 -9.45 17.28
C PRO A 433 8.85 -10.62 18.18
N VAL A 434 8.43 -10.61 19.46
CA VAL A 434 8.79 -11.65 20.45
C VAL A 434 7.75 -12.77 20.56
N ALA A 435 6.62 -12.65 19.87
CA ALA A 435 5.54 -13.63 19.86
C ALA A 435 4.96 -13.80 18.45
N ALA A 436 4.47 -15.00 18.13
CA ALA A 436 3.82 -15.28 16.85
C ALA A 436 2.44 -14.61 16.72
N ALA A 437 1.93 -14.46 15.50
CA ALA A 437 0.57 -14.00 15.27
C ALA A 437 -0.45 -15.01 15.81
N ASN A 438 -1.59 -14.49 16.31
CA ASN A 438 -2.80 -15.28 16.57
C ASN A 438 -3.84 -14.85 15.51
N PRO A 439 -3.99 -15.61 14.42
CA PRO A 439 -4.96 -15.28 13.38
C PRO A 439 -6.40 -15.33 13.91
N LEU A 440 -7.29 -14.58 13.25
CA LEU A 440 -8.72 -14.52 13.57
C LEU A 440 -9.47 -15.71 12.95
N ILE A 441 -9.17 -16.91 13.42
CA ILE A 441 -9.78 -18.18 12.97
C ILE A 441 -10.56 -18.87 14.06
#